data_25d3ed334a808579917daef85cf9fb33
#
_entry.id   25d3ed334a808579917daef85cf9fb33
#
_cell.length_a   1.000
_cell.length_b   1.000
_cell.length_c   1.000
_cell.angle_alpha   90.00
_cell.angle_beta   90.00
_cell.angle_gamma   90.00
#
_symmetry.space_group_name_H-M   'P 1'
#
loop_
_entity.id
_entity.type
_entity.pdbx_description
1 polymer ?
#
loop_
_entity_poly.entity_id
_entity_poly.type
_entity_poly.pdbx_seq_one_letter_code
_entity_poly.pdbx_strand_id
1 'polypeptide(L)'
;CGAFQALAAIALRRELPEELHPSAVREALSAVIARTLDAPGTRDENGWLRIGLCGHQPGLGEGYISTGSLYLASTAFLPLGLPESDEFWSAPAEPWSSVKIWSGCDLPADHAVQDL
;
A
#
# COMPACT_ATOMS: atom_id res chain seq x y z
N CYS A 1 -0.09 4.03 -4.60
CA CYS A 1 0.47 3.84 -3.24
C CYS A 1 -0.12 4.80 -2.22
N GLY A 2 -0.37 6.07 -2.57
CA GLY A 2 -0.91 7.06 -1.62
C GLY A 2 -2.24 6.66 -0.99
N ALA A 3 -3.06 5.88 -1.69
CA ALA A 3 -4.32 5.37 -1.17
C ALA A 3 -4.14 4.43 0.04
N PHE A 4 -2.94 3.89 0.24
CA PHE A 4 -2.61 2.99 1.33
C PHE A 4 -1.97 3.69 2.53
N GLN A 5 -1.97 5.01 2.56
CA GLN A 5 -1.40 5.80 3.66
C GLN A 5 -1.98 5.39 5.01
N ALA A 6 -3.30 5.26 5.12
CA ALA A 6 -3.95 4.90 6.38
C ALA A 6 -3.48 3.53 6.89
N LEU A 7 -3.43 2.55 6.01
CA LEU A 7 -2.97 1.21 6.37
C LEU A 7 -1.51 1.22 6.83
N ALA A 8 -0.65 1.93 6.10
CA ALA A 8 0.77 2.04 6.43
C ALA A 8 0.98 2.76 7.77
N ALA A 9 0.23 3.83 8.03
CA ALA A 9 0.31 4.58 9.28
C ALA A 9 -0.15 3.73 10.48
N ILE A 10 -1.24 2.98 10.34
CA ILE A 10 -1.74 2.11 11.40
C ILE A 10 -0.75 0.97 11.68
N ALA A 11 -0.12 0.43 10.65
CA ALA A 11 0.93 -0.58 10.81
C ALA A 11 2.13 -0.02 11.60
N LEU A 12 2.59 1.19 11.26
CA LEU A 12 3.68 1.86 11.98
C LEU A 12 3.33 2.08 13.45
N ARG A 13 2.09 2.43 13.75
CA ARG A 13 1.61 2.68 15.10
C ARG A 13 1.33 1.39 15.89
N ARG A 14 1.46 0.23 15.26
CA ARG A 14 1.13 -1.09 15.84
C ARG A 14 -0.32 -1.18 16.31
N GLU A 15 -1.23 -0.57 15.55
CA GLU A 15 -2.66 -0.51 15.85
C GLU A 15 -3.52 -1.26 14.82
N LEU A 16 -2.93 -2.23 14.10
CA LEU A 16 -3.68 -3.04 13.14
C LEU A 16 -4.77 -3.85 13.87
N PRO A 17 -5.96 -3.98 13.26
CA PRO A 17 -6.98 -4.90 13.78
C PRO A 17 -6.44 -6.32 13.90
N GLU A 18 -6.98 -7.09 14.84
CA GLU A 18 -6.49 -8.44 15.15
C GLU A 18 -6.53 -9.37 13.92
N GLU A 19 -7.53 -9.20 13.06
CA GLU A 19 -7.68 -10.01 11.84
C GLU A 19 -6.69 -9.67 10.73
N LEU A 20 -5.95 -8.55 10.87
CA LEU A 20 -4.90 -8.16 9.91
C LEU A 20 -3.53 -8.43 10.50
N HIS A 21 -2.96 -9.58 10.18
CA HIS A 21 -1.62 -9.91 10.65
C HIS A 21 -0.58 -8.94 10.05
N PRO A 22 0.35 -8.42 10.86
CA PRO A 22 1.35 -7.44 10.36
C PRO A 22 2.13 -7.91 9.14
N SER A 23 2.52 -9.18 9.07
CA SER A 23 3.25 -9.68 7.91
C SER A 23 2.39 -9.77 6.65
N ALA A 24 1.09 -10.03 6.79
CA ALA A 24 0.17 -9.98 5.64
C ALA A 24 0.06 -8.54 5.11
N VAL A 25 0.02 -7.55 5.98
CA VAL A 25 0.03 -6.13 5.59
C VAL A 25 1.33 -5.76 4.89
N ARG A 26 2.47 -6.24 5.41
CA ARG A 26 3.78 -6.07 4.75
C ARG A 26 3.73 -6.60 3.32
N GLU A 27 3.25 -7.82 3.13
CA GLU A 27 3.18 -8.43 1.81
C GLU A 27 2.23 -7.66 0.87
N ALA A 28 1.09 -7.22 1.38
CA ALA A 28 0.14 -6.42 0.59
C ALA A 28 0.76 -5.08 0.16
N LEU A 29 1.37 -4.34 1.08
CA LEU A 29 2.03 -3.07 0.77
C LEU A 29 3.20 -3.27 -0.20
N SER A 30 3.99 -4.33 -0.03
CA SER A 30 5.09 -4.66 -0.94
C SER A 30 4.58 -4.95 -2.35
N ALA A 31 3.48 -5.69 -2.47
CA ALA A 31 2.86 -5.98 -3.76
C ALA A 31 2.34 -4.71 -4.45
N VAL A 32 1.72 -3.81 -3.70
CA VAL A 32 1.25 -2.52 -4.25
C VAL A 32 2.41 -1.68 -4.73
N ILE A 33 3.49 -1.57 -3.94
CA ILE A 33 4.69 -0.83 -4.31
C ILE A 33 5.28 -1.40 -5.60
N ALA A 34 5.45 -2.71 -5.67
CA ALA A 34 5.99 -3.38 -6.85
C ALA A 34 5.12 -3.15 -8.09
N ARG A 35 3.80 -3.23 -7.93
CA ARG A 35 2.87 -3.08 -9.05
C ARG A 35 2.78 -1.65 -9.57
N THR A 36 2.97 -0.66 -8.71
CA THR A 36 2.79 0.75 -9.04
C THR A 36 4.11 1.49 -9.22
N LEU A 37 4.92 1.61 -8.18
CA LEU A 37 6.15 2.41 -8.22
C LEU A 37 7.26 1.79 -9.07
N ASP A 38 7.30 0.47 -9.16
CA ASP A 38 8.28 -0.23 -9.99
C ASP A 38 7.81 -0.44 -11.44
N ALA A 39 6.61 0.00 -11.79
CA ALA A 39 6.12 -0.13 -13.15
C ALA A 39 6.99 0.70 -14.12
N PRO A 40 7.28 0.17 -15.32
CA PRO A 40 8.02 0.93 -16.33
C PRO A 40 7.32 2.24 -16.66
N GLY A 41 8.09 3.32 -16.81
CA GLY A 41 7.55 4.64 -17.15
C GLY A 41 7.05 5.45 -15.96
N THR A 42 7.12 4.92 -14.75
CA THR A 42 6.70 5.63 -13.52
C THR A 42 7.55 6.86 -13.26
N ARG A 43 8.81 6.85 -13.65
CA ARG A 43 9.72 7.99 -13.48
C ARG A 43 10.21 8.47 -14.84
N ASP A 44 10.48 9.78 -14.92
CA ASP A 44 11.12 10.37 -16.10
C ASP A 44 12.63 10.15 -16.07
N GLU A 45 13.33 10.68 -17.07
CA GLU A 45 14.78 10.55 -17.23
C GLU A 45 15.56 11.20 -16.07
N ASN A 46 14.95 12.12 -15.34
CA ASN A 46 15.55 12.79 -14.19
C ASN A 46 15.14 12.15 -12.84
N GLY A 47 14.36 11.06 -12.87
CA GLY A 47 13.93 10.36 -11.69
C GLY A 47 12.64 10.90 -11.03
N TRP A 48 12.00 11.91 -11.62
CA TRP A 48 10.75 12.44 -11.10
C TRP A 48 9.57 11.51 -11.39
N LEU A 49 8.68 11.41 -10.42
CA LEU A 49 7.45 10.61 -10.59
C LEU A 49 6.56 11.22 -11.68
N ARG A 50 5.95 10.35 -12.47
CA ARG A 50 4.94 10.70 -13.46
C ARG A 50 3.56 10.29 -12.99
N ILE A 51 2.53 10.99 -13.48
CA ILE A 51 1.13 10.67 -13.18
C ILE A 51 0.79 9.30 -13.76
N GLY A 52 0.19 8.45 -12.95
CA GLY A 52 -0.29 7.14 -13.36
C GLY A 52 -0.54 6.22 -12.17
N LEU A 53 -1.41 5.25 -12.36
CA LEU A 53 -1.60 4.14 -11.44
C LEU A 53 -0.48 3.09 -11.65
N CYS A 54 -0.18 2.83 -12.91
CA CYS A 54 0.80 1.83 -13.32
C CYS A 54 1.57 2.37 -14.52
N GLY A 55 2.68 3.03 -14.27
CA GLY A 55 3.47 3.69 -15.30
C GLY A 55 3.00 5.11 -15.60
N HIS A 56 3.25 5.58 -16.82
CA HIS A 56 2.92 6.94 -17.25
C HIS A 56 1.51 6.99 -17.85
N GLN A 57 0.56 7.52 -17.11
CA GLN A 57 -0.85 7.57 -17.47
C GLN A 57 -1.43 8.96 -17.16
N PRO A 58 -0.98 10.02 -17.84
CA PRO A 58 -1.34 11.40 -17.48
C PRO A 58 -2.83 11.70 -17.55
N GLY A 59 -3.57 10.97 -18.37
CA GLY A 59 -5.02 11.12 -18.49
C GLY A 59 -5.81 10.77 -17.24
N LEU A 60 -5.19 10.06 -16.28
CA LEU A 60 -5.83 9.74 -15.00
C LEU A 60 -5.77 10.89 -14.00
N GLY A 61 -4.91 11.88 -14.23
CA GLY A 61 -4.74 13.00 -13.32
C GLY A 61 -5.70 14.15 -13.64
N GLU A 62 -6.20 14.79 -12.60
CA GLU A 62 -6.93 16.04 -12.75
C GLU A 62 -5.96 17.15 -13.14
N GLY A 63 -6.51 18.25 -13.74
CA GLY A 63 -5.69 19.34 -14.24
C GLY A 63 -4.84 20.05 -13.18
N TYR A 64 -5.19 19.91 -11.90
CA TYR A 64 -4.45 20.50 -10.79
C TYR A 64 -3.33 19.60 -10.25
N ILE A 65 -3.22 18.37 -10.71
CA ILE A 65 -2.19 17.43 -10.24
C ILE A 65 -0.83 17.82 -10.82
N SER A 66 0.16 17.86 -9.95
CA SER A 66 1.55 18.11 -10.31
C SER A 66 2.46 16.98 -9.83
N THR A 67 3.73 17.00 -10.25
CA THR A 67 4.72 16.04 -9.77
C THR A 67 4.79 16.00 -8.24
N GLY A 68 4.69 17.17 -7.57
CA GLY A 68 4.68 17.23 -6.10
C GLY A 68 3.54 16.46 -5.46
N SER A 69 2.36 16.45 -6.10
CA SER A 69 1.19 15.74 -5.60
C SER A 69 1.41 14.23 -5.53
N LEU A 70 2.27 13.70 -6.39
CA LEU A 70 2.52 12.25 -6.50
C LEU A 70 3.32 11.70 -5.32
N TYR A 71 4.03 12.56 -4.59
CA TYR A 71 4.88 12.11 -3.48
C TYR A 71 4.11 11.66 -2.24
N LEU A 72 2.78 11.81 -2.23
CA LEU A 72 1.94 11.12 -1.25
C LEU A 72 2.15 9.59 -1.31
N ALA A 73 2.58 9.07 -2.46
CA ALA A 73 2.93 7.65 -2.62
C ALA A 73 4.00 7.20 -1.62
N SER A 74 4.88 8.10 -1.17
CA SER A 74 5.93 7.77 -0.20
C SER A 74 5.38 7.32 1.14
N THR A 75 4.13 7.61 1.47
CA THR A 75 3.51 7.19 2.73
C THR A 75 3.34 5.68 2.84
N ALA A 76 3.39 4.94 1.73
CA ALA A 76 3.42 3.48 1.75
C ALA A 76 4.67 2.93 2.45
N PHE A 77 5.72 3.74 2.58
CA PHE A 77 6.98 3.37 3.22
C PHE A 77 7.03 3.70 4.72
N LEU A 78 5.95 4.21 5.32
CA LEU A 78 5.91 4.53 6.75
C LEU A 78 6.36 3.37 7.65
N PRO A 79 6.03 2.09 7.37
CA PRO A 79 6.49 0.99 8.20
C PRO A 79 8.01 0.79 8.25
N LEU A 80 8.78 1.46 7.39
CA LEU A 80 10.25 1.49 7.53
C LEU A 80 10.70 2.09 8.86
N GLY A 81 9.84 2.83 9.54
CA GLY A 81 10.11 3.34 10.89
C GLY A 81 10.10 2.28 11.98
N LEU A 82 9.60 1.07 11.69
CA LEU A 82 9.61 -0.04 12.63
C LEU A 82 10.97 -0.75 12.64
N PRO A 83 11.45 -1.23 13.82
CA PRO A 83 12.70 -1.99 13.88
C PRO A 83 12.55 -3.34 13.16
N GLU A 84 13.67 -3.89 12.69
CA GLU A 84 13.72 -5.20 12.03
C GLU A 84 13.10 -6.33 12.85
N SER A 85 13.21 -6.22 14.19
CA SER A 85 12.69 -7.23 15.12
C SER A 85 11.18 -7.18 15.30
N ASP A 86 10.51 -6.10 14.83
CA ASP A 86 9.05 -6.02 14.88
C ASP A 86 8.44 -7.14 14.03
N GLU A 87 7.33 -7.71 14.49
CA GLU A 87 6.68 -8.80 13.76
C GLU A 87 6.24 -8.41 12.34
N PHE A 88 6.05 -7.11 12.07
CA PHE A 88 5.80 -6.63 10.72
C PHE A 88 6.90 -7.08 9.76
N TRP A 89 8.17 -7.01 10.20
CA TRP A 89 9.32 -7.40 9.39
C TRP A 89 9.78 -8.83 9.63
N SER A 90 9.73 -9.29 10.88
CA SER A 90 10.35 -10.57 11.28
C SER A 90 9.44 -11.78 11.10
N ALA A 91 8.13 -11.62 11.12
CA ALA A 91 7.21 -12.74 10.96
C ALA A 91 7.22 -13.30 9.53
N PRO A 92 6.99 -14.61 9.35
CA PRO A 92 6.91 -15.19 8.02
C PRO A 92 5.83 -14.52 7.17
N ALA A 93 6.02 -14.51 5.85
CA ALA A 93 5.04 -13.97 4.92
C ALA A 93 3.70 -14.68 5.06
N GLU A 94 2.62 -13.89 5.07
CA GLU A 94 1.26 -14.40 5.09
C GLU A 94 0.44 -13.81 3.95
N PRO A 95 -0.50 -14.57 3.39
CA PRO A 95 -1.37 -14.05 2.35
C PRO A 95 -2.32 -13.00 2.93
N TRP A 96 -2.48 -11.89 2.21
CA TRP A 96 -3.47 -10.86 2.56
C TRP A 96 -4.85 -11.23 2.00
N SER A 97 -5.87 -10.48 2.40
CA SER A 97 -7.28 -10.82 2.12
C SER A 97 -7.58 -11.07 0.64
N SER A 98 -7.08 -10.24 -0.27
CA SER A 98 -7.31 -10.43 -1.70
C SER A 98 -6.72 -11.74 -2.21
N VAL A 99 -5.50 -12.08 -1.78
CA VAL A 99 -4.86 -13.36 -2.17
C VAL A 99 -5.67 -14.53 -1.64
N LYS A 100 -6.15 -14.46 -0.40
CA LYS A 100 -6.99 -15.50 0.19
C LYS A 100 -8.27 -15.71 -0.62
N ILE A 101 -8.97 -14.62 -0.96
CA ILE A 101 -10.21 -14.67 -1.71
C ILE A 101 -9.98 -15.25 -3.11
N TRP A 102 -8.97 -14.77 -3.82
CA TRP A 102 -8.62 -15.28 -5.15
C TRP A 102 -8.18 -16.74 -5.13
N SER A 103 -7.70 -17.23 -3.97
CA SER A 103 -7.35 -18.64 -3.76
C SER A 103 -8.54 -19.51 -3.34
N GLY A 104 -9.72 -18.91 -3.23
CA GLY A 104 -10.94 -19.66 -2.90
C GLY A 104 -11.31 -19.67 -1.42
N CYS A 105 -10.61 -18.91 -0.57
CA CYS A 105 -10.98 -18.80 0.84
C CYS A 105 -12.28 -18.02 1.00
N ASP A 106 -13.14 -18.51 1.88
CA ASP A 106 -14.35 -17.80 2.27
C ASP A 106 -14.02 -16.86 3.43
N LEU A 107 -14.19 -15.57 3.21
CA LEU A 107 -13.95 -14.54 4.20
C LEU A 107 -15.23 -13.70 4.39
N PRO A 108 -15.47 -13.22 5.62
CA PRO A 108 -16.63 -12.38 5.87
C PRO A 108 -16.51 -11.05 5.11
N ALA A 109 -17.66 -10.53 4.65
CA ALA A 109 -17.73 -9.23 4.02
C ALA A 109 -17.55 -8.12 5.06
N ASP A 110 -16.92 -7.03 4.64
CA ASP A 110 -16.91 -5.81 5.43
C ASP A 110 -18.29 -5.14 5.40
N HIS A 111 -18.63 -4.49 6.49
CA HIS A 111 -19.87 -3.75 6.62
C HIS A 111 -19.60 -2.30 7.01
N ALA A 112 -20.54 -1.43 6.68
CA ALA A 112 -20.45 -0.04 7.09
C ALA A 112 -20.46 0.08 8.62
N VAL A 113 -19.65 1.00 9.13
CA VAL A 113 -19.63 1.31 10.58
C VAL A 113 -20.95 1.99 10.94
N GLN A 114 -21.68 1.40 11.88
CA GLN A 114 -23.02 1.89 12.26
C GLN A 114 -23.04 2.68 13.57
N ASP A 115 -22.02 2.54 14.40
CA ASP A 115 -21.95 3.12 15.74
C ASP A 115 -20.92 4.27 15.77
N LEU A 116 -21.23 5.33 15.05
CA LEU A 116 -20.39 6.54 15.05
C LEU A 116 -20.97 7.62 15.95
#